data_f41a7951da061ed91883c6470313c36f
#
_entry.id   f41a7951da061ed91883c6470313c36f
#
_cell.length_a   1.000
_cell.length_b   1.000
_cell.length_c   1.000
_cell.angle_alpha   90.00
_cell.angle_beta   90.00
_cell.angle_gamma   90.00
#
_symmetry.space_group_name_H-M   'P 1'
#
loop_
_entity.id
_entity.type
_entity.pdbx_description
1 polymer ?
#
loop_
_entity_poly.entity_id
_entity_poly.type
_entity_poly.pdbx_seq_one_letter_code
_entity_poly.pdbx_strand_id
1 'polypeptide(L)'
;LNIKEPATNGERHTFVLELIMALREQGWFWVEEYCWHKKNSYPGKWPNRFRDSWERCLHFTVSKQFTMYQEAVRVPMGDWAKSRLKKLSKTDQRRDNSKVGSGFGKNVSKWLERDMAYPTNVLHMATECANQGHSAAFPVALPSWFIKLFTQPGDVVLDPFMGSGTTAVACL
;
A
#
# COMPACT_ATOMS: atom_id res chain seq x y z
N LEU A 1 2.89 3.61 -9.34
CA LEU A 1 2.80 5.09 -9.37
C LEU A 1 2.33 5.61 -8.02
N ASN A 2 3.12 6.48 -7.36
CA ASN A 2 2.64 7.26 -6.22
C ASN A 2 2.07 8.59 -6.74
N ILE A 3 0.79 8.85 -6.49
CA ILE A 3 0.09 9.99 -7.07
C ILE A 3 -1.08 10.43 -6.18
N LYS A 4 -1.37 11.73 -6.21
CA LYS A 4 -2.48 12.33 -5.48
C LYS A 4 -3.09 13.46 -6.28
N GLU A 5 -4.40 13.49 -6.34
CA GLU A 5 -5.16 14.59 -6.90
C GLU A 5 -5.24 15.78 -5.92
N PRO A 6 -4.97 17.02 -6.36
CA PRO A 6 -5.26 18.21 -5.57
C PRO A 6 -6.75 18.51 -5.54
N ALA A 7 -7.13 19.45 -4.70
CA ALA A 7 -8.44 20.09 -4.74
C ALA A 7 -8.28 21.57 -5.01
N THR A 8 -9.04 22.11 -5.96
CA THR A 8 -9.07 23.53 -6.32
C THR A 8 -10.48 24.05 -6.14
N ASN A 9 -10.64 25.19 -5.46
CA ASN A 9 -11.97 25.79 -5.20
C ASN A 9 -12.98 24.85 -4.53
N GLY A 10 -12.48 23.92 -3.67
CA GLY A 10 -13.32 22.95 -2.96
C GLY A 10 -13.65 21.68 -3.72
N GLU A 11 -13.25 21.53 -4.98
CA GLU A 11 -13.46 20.37 -5.82
C GLU A 11 -12.18 19.58 -6.05
N ARG A 12 -12.23 18.24 -5.97
CA ARG A 12 -11.12 17.36 -6.32
C ARG A 12 -11.00 17.21 -7.81
N HIS A 13 -9.78 17.23 -8.31
CA HIS A 13 -9.49 16.92 -9.71
C HIS A 13 -9.70 15.44 -10.02
N THR A 14 -10.11 15.14 -11.23
CA THR A 14 -10.36 13.76 -11.71
C THR A 14 -9.18 13.13 -12.42
N PHE A 15 -8.10 13.87 -12.64
CA PHE A 15 -6.99 13.44 -13.51
C PHE A 15 -6.37 12.08 -13.11
N VAL A 16 -6.41 11.70 -11.82
CA VAL A 16 -5.91 10.38 -11.39
C VAL A 16 -6.80 9.26 -11.90
N LEU A 17 -8.12 9.48 -11.91
CA LEU A 17 -9.07 8.51 -12.46
C LEU A 17 -8.94 8.43 -13.99
N GLU A 18 -8.77 9.55 -14.65
CA GLU A 18 -8.52 9.66 -16.10
C GLU A 18 -7.21 8.94 -16.47
N LEU A 19 -6.13 9.13 -15.68
CA LEU A 19 -4.87 8.42 -15.87
C LEU A 19 -5.04 6.89 -15.73
N ILE A 20 -5.80 6.42 -14.74
CA ILE A 20 -6.09 5.00 -14.57
C ILE A 20 -6.79 4.44 -15.81
N MET A 21 -7.79 5.16 -16.33
CA MET A 21 -8.53 4.74 -17.52
C MET A 21 -7.64 4.75 -18.77
N ALA A 22 -6.84 5.79 -18.96
CA ALA A 22 -5.92 5.90 -20.09
C ALA A 22 -4.86 4.80 -20.09
N LEU A 23 -4.29 4.46 -18.94
CA LEU A 23 -3.33 3.35 -18.82
C LEU A 23 -3.99 2.00 -19.15
N ARG A 24 -5.22 1.79 -18.72
CA ARG A 24 -5.97 0.57 -19.06
C ARG A 24 -6.27 0.47 -20.57
N GLU A 25 -6.60 1.57 -21.20
CA GLU A 25 -6.80 1.65 -22.67
C GLU A 25 -5.51 1.34 -23.44
N GLN A 26 -4.33 1.69 -22.89
CA GLN A 26 -3.03 1.32 -23.43
C GLN A 26 -2.67 -0.16 -23.19
N GLY A 27 -3.51 -0.93 -22.50
CA GLY A 27 -3.30 -2.35 -22.27
C GLY A 27 -2.65 -2.70 -20.91
N TRP A 28 -2.40 -1.73 -20.04
CA TRP A 28 -1.95 -2.01 -18.68
C TRP A 28 -3.06 -2.62 -17.83
N PHE A 29 -2.72 -3.61 -17.03
CA PHE A 29 -3.63 -4.20 -16.04
C PHE A 29 -3.51 -3.43 -14.72
N TRP A 30 -4.57 -2.78 -14.27
CA TRP A 30 -4.64 -2.21 -12.92
C TRP A 30 -4.94 -3.33 -11.94
N VAL A 31 -3.95 -3.69 -11.14
CA VAL A 31 -4.01 -4.88 -10.28
C VAL A 31 -4.41 -4.54 -8.86
N GLU A 32 -3.82 -3.48 -8.29
CA GLU A 32 -4.04 -3.13 -6.89
C GLU A 32 -3.86 -1.62 -6.69
N GLU A 33 -4.50 -1.12 -5.65
CA GLU A 33 -4.29 0.22 -5.12
C GLU A 33 -3.87 0.12 -3.66
N TYR A 34 -2.67 0.62 -3.36
CA TYR A 34 -2.19 0.76 -2.00
C TYR A 34 -2.44 2.19 -1.52
N CYS A 35 -2.80 2.33 -0.26
CA CYS A 35 -2.97 3.61 0.40
C CYS A 35 -1.75 3.89 1.28
N TRP A 36 -0.92 4.86 0.91
CA TRP A 36 0.12 5.34 1.82
C TRP A 36 -0.50 6.33 2.80
N HIS A 37 -0.77 5.86 4.03
CA HIS A 37 -1.24 6.68 5.13
C HIS A 37 -0.07 7.37 5.84
N LYS A 38 -0.11 8.70 5.89
CA LYS A 38 0.93 9.57 6.47
C LYS A 38 0.70 9.69 7.97
N LYS A 39 1.50 9.01 8.80
CA LYS A 39 1.36 9.02 10.26
C LYS A 39 1.46 10.40 10.90
N ASN A 40 2.28 11.28 10.31
CA ASN A 40 2.62 12.62 10.80
C ASN A 40 2.13 13.72 9.86
N SER A 41 0.95 13.54 9.22
CA SER A 41 0.40 14.59 8.36
C SER A 41 0.17 15.89 9.13
N TYR A 42 0.52 17.02 8.51
CA TYR A 42 0.42 18.36 9.11
C TYR A 42 -1.02 18.67 9.56
N PRO A 43 -1.23 19.23 10.76
CA PRO A 43 -2.57 19.58 11.25
C PRO A 43 -3.11 20.79 10.49
N GLY A 44 -3.72 20.57 9.33
CA GLY A 44 -4.37 21.58 8.51
C GLY A 44 -5.89 21.57 8.68
N LYS A 45 -6.51 22.73 8.49
CA LYS A 45 -7.97 22.92 8.50
C LYS A 45 -8.40 23.67 7.25
N TRP A 46 -9.38 23.11 6.54
CA TRP A 46 -10.06 23.74 5.43
C TRP A 46 -11.51 23.97 5.80
N PRO A 47 -12.18 25.02 5.26
CA PRO A 47 -13.57 25.32 5.61
C PRO A 47 -14.55 24.20 5.29
N ASN A 48 -14.31 23.45 4.20
CA ASN A 48 -15.24 22.51 3.61
C ASN A 48 -14.70 21.08 3.44
N ARG A 49 -13.49 20.77 3.92
CA ARG A 49 -12.91 19.42 3.87
C ARG A 49 -11.88 19.20 4.97
N PHE A 50 -11.62 17.93 5.27
CA PHE A 50 -10.54 17.54 6.15
C PHE A 50 -9.20 17.54 5.42
N ARG A 51 -8.09 17.56 6.19
CA ARG A 51 -6.74 17.40 5.66
C ARG A 51 -6.56 16.07 4.96
N ASP A 52 -5.78 16.06 3.93
CA ASP A 52 -5.37 14.83 3.26
C ASP A 52 -4.22 14.17 4.04
N SER A 53 -4.44 12.94 4.50
CA SER A 53 -3.45 12.17 5.26
C SER A 53 -3.01 10.91 4.54
N TRP A 54 -3.35 10.74 3.27
CA TRP A 54 -2.96 9.57 2.48
C TRP A 54 -2.75 9.92 1.00
N GLU A 55 -2.00 9.06 0.31
CA GLU A 55 -1.77 9.10 -1.13
C GLU A 55 -1.98 7.72 -1.74
N ARG A 56 -2.32 7.70 -3.03
CA ARG A 56 -2.47 6.49 -3.82
C ARG A 56 -1.11 5.96 -4.26
N CYS A 57 -0.93 4.66 -4.18
CA CYS A 57 0.16 3.95 -4.85
C CYS A 57 -0.48 2.92 -5.78
N LEU A 58 -0.57 3.27 -7.06
CA LEU A 58 -1.24 2.47 -8.08
C LEU A 58 -0.29 1.40 -8.63
N HIS A 59 -0.74 0.15 -8.63
CA HIS A 59 -0.01 -0.98 -9.19
C HIS A 59 -0.58 -1.38 -10.54
N PHE A 60 0.23 -1.26 -11.56
CA PHE A 60 -0.06 -1.71 -12.92
C PHE A 60 0.94 -2.75 -13.36
N THR A 61 0.51 -3.67 -14.21
CA THR A 61 1.33 -4.71 -14.82
C THR A 61 1.06 -4.81 -16.32
N VAL A 62 2.03 -5.33 -17.07
CA VAL A 62 1.85 -5.63 -18.52
C VAL A 62 1.21 -7.00 -18.74
N SER A 63 1.12 -7.83 -17.70
CA SER A 63 0.57 -9.18 -17.77
C SER A 63 -0.28 -9.46 -16.53
N LYS A 64 -1.29 -10.32 -16.66
CA LYS A 64 -2.07 -10.83 -15.51
C LYS A 64 -1.23 -11.75 -14.62
N GLN A 65 -0.14 -12.28 -15.12
CA GLN A 65 0.81 -13.10 -14.37
C GLN A 65 2.03 -12.24 -14.02
N PHE A 66 2.26 -12.05 -12.76
CA PHE A 66 3.40 -11.30 -12.21
C PHE A 66 3.81 -11.90 -10.86
N THR A 67 5.05 -11.65 -10.46
CA THR A 67 5.59 -12.18 -9.22
C THR A 67 5.49 -11.16 -8.10
N MET A 68 5.13 -11.64 -6.89
CA MET A 68 5.16 -10.87 -5.64
C MET A 68 5.92 -11.67 -4.59
N TYR A 69 6.94 -11.06 -4.01
CA TYR A 69 7.74 -11.65 -2.93
C TYR A 69 7.14 -11.24 -1.57
N GLN A 70 5.92 -11.70 -1.28
CA GLN A 70 5.13 -11.28 -0.11
C GLN A 70 5.83 -11.59 1.22
N GLU A 71 6.67 -12.62 1.26
CA GLU A 71 7.45 -12.97 2.47
C GLU A 71 8.43 -11.86 2.87
N ALA A 72 8.97 -11.11 1.90
CA ALA A 72 9.93 -10.02 2.12
C ALA A 72 9.32 -8.79 2.81
N VAL A 73 7.99 -8.68 2.81
CA VAL A 73 7.26 -7.52 3.37
C VAL A 73 6.33 -7.90 4.53
N ARG A 74 6.49 -9.09 5.10
CA ARG A 74 5.70 -9.53 6.25
C ARG A 74 5.88 -8.59 7.44
N VAL A 75 4.84 -8.45 8.22
CA VAL A 75 4.78 -7.61 9.42
C VAL A 75 4.51 -8.47 10.65
N PRO A 76 4.95 -8.05 11.85
CA PRO A 76 4.59 -8.74 13.08
C PRO A 76 3.07 -8.83 13.24
N MET A 77 2.58 -9.98 13.67
CA MET A 77 1.17 -10.16 13.96
C MET A 77 0.79 -9.28 15.17
N GLY A 78 -0.22 -8.42 15.00
CA GLY A 78 -0.67 -7.50 16.05
C GLY A 78 -1.25 -8.24 17.26
N ASP A 79 -1.17 -7.62 18.43
CA ASP A 79 -1.59 -8.21 19.73
C ASP A 79 -3.06 -8.63 19.76
N TRP A 80 -3.94 -7.92 19.02
CA TRP A 80 -5.34 -8.30 18.87
C TRP A 80 -5.51 -9.68 18.25
N ALA A 81 -4.64 -10.05 17.31
CA ALA A 81 -4.67 -11.35 16.66
C ALA A 81 -4.31 -12.46 17.67
N LYS A 82 -3.28 -12.25 18.48
CA LYS A 82 -2.86 -13.19 19.53
C LYS A 82 -3.98 -13.42 20.54
N SER A 83 -4.67 -12.36 20.99
CA SER A 83 -5.77 -12.48 21.95
C SER A 83 -7.02 -13.13 21.32
N ARG A 84 -7.38 -12.76 20.09
CA ARG A 84 -8.54 -13.31 19.36
C ARG A 84 -8.33 -14.77 18.97
N LEU A 85 -7.13 -15.13 18.55
CA LEU A 85 -6.80 -16.49 18.14
C LEU A 85 -6.78 -17.48 19.33
N LYS A 86 -6.46 -17.00 20.55
CA LYS A 86 -6.51 -17.85 21.78
C LYS A 86 -7.92 -18.27 22.15
N LYS A 87 -8.97 -17.48 21.78
CA LYS A 87 -10.38 -17.78 22.06
C LYS A 87 -11.22 -17.44 20.81
N LEU A 88 -11.22 -18.34 19.84
CA LEU A 88 -12.07 -18.17 18.67
C LEU A 88 -13.55 -18.14 19.07
N SER A 89 -14.25 -17.08 18.66
CA SER A 89 -15.69 -17.00 18.85
C SER A 89 -16.40 -18.08 18.03
N LYS A 90 -17.65 -18.42 18.43
CA LYS A 90 -18.51 -19.36 17.64
C LYS A 90 -18.68 -18.88 16.18
N THR A 91 -18.66 -17.57 15.97
CA THR A 91 -18.74 -16.95 14.63
C THR A 91 -17.46 -17.18 13.84
N ASP A 92 -16.29 -17.06 14.47
CA ASP A 92 -15.00 -17.30 13.81
C ASP A 92 -14.84 -18.79 13.46
N GLN A 93 -15.27 -19.71 14.35
CA GLN A 93 -15.30 -21.15 14.10
C GLN A 93 -16.24 -21.52 12.94
N ARG A 94 -17.41 -20.85 12.82
CA ARG A 94 -18.31 -21.04 11.67
C ARG A 94 -17.68 -20.53 10.36
N ARG A 95 -16.92 -19.43 10.41
CA ARG A 95 -16.19 -18.89 9.25
C ARG A 95 -15.07 -19.80 8.80
N ASP A 96 -14.39 -20.46 9.73
CA ASP A 96 -13.32 -21.41 9.46
C ASP A 96 -13.82 -22.61 8.61
N ASN A 97 -15.07 -23.01 8.82
CA ASN A 97 -15.72 -24.11 8.10
C ASN A 97 -16.62 -23.66 6.94
N SER A 98 -16.67 -22.37 6.63
CA SER A 98 -17.52 -21.84 5.58
C SER A 98 -16.96 -22.16 4.19
N LYS A 99 -17.78 -22.82 3.35
CA LYS A 99 -17.48 -23.13 1.94
C LYS A 99 -17.85 -21.97 0.99
N VAL A 100 -18.14 -20.79 1.51
CA VAL A 100 -18.52 -19.63 0.68
C VAL A 100 -17.29 -19.13 -0.08
N GLY A 101 -17.32 -19.16 -1.41
CA GLY A 101 -16.24 -18.81 -2.31
C GLY A 101 -15.80 -17.32 -2.31
N SER A 102 -16.35 -16.50 -1.40
CA SER A 102 -16.03 -15.06 -1.25
C SER A 102 -14.72 -14.78 -0.52
N GLY A 103 -13.88 -15.77 -0.22
CA GLY A 103 -12.63 -15.62 0.54
C GLY A 103 -12.82 -15.33 2.04
N PHE A 104 -14.05 -15.29 2.55
CA PHE A 104 -14.37 -15.13 3.97
C PHE A 104 -14.27 -16.43 4.78
N GLY A 105 -14.29 -17.59 4.12
CA GLY A 105 -14.03 -18.90 4.73
C GLY A 105 -12.52 -19.11 4.85
N LYS A 106 -11.89 -18.57 5.90
CA LYS A 106 -10.46 -18.73 6.14
C LYS A 106 -10.23 -19.70 7.29
N ASN A 107 -9.30 -20.63 7.10
CA ASN A 107 -8.79 -21.51 8.17
C ASN A 107 -8.06 -20.65 9.22
N VAL A 108 -8.80 -20.02 10.11
CA VAL A 108 -8.29 -19.12 11.15
C VAL A 108 -7.41 -19.90 12.14
N SER A 109 -7.69 -21.18 12.35
CA SER A 109 -6.90 -22.09 13.18
C SER A 109 -5.44 -22.21 12.71
N LYS A 110 -5.18 -22.15 11.40
CA LYS A 110 -3.81 -22.16 10.85
C LYS A 110 -3.00 -20.89 11.14
N TRP A 111 -3.59 -19.88 11.75
CA TRP A 111 -2.92 -18.63 12.08
C TRP A 111 -2.41 -18.60 13.53
N LEU A 112 -2.85 -19.55 14.36
CA LEU A 112 -2.51 -19.62 15.79
C LEU A 112 -1.01 -19.71 16.08
N GLU A 113 -0.25 -20.29 15.14
CA GLU A 113 1.19 -20.55 15.30
C GLU A 113 2.08 -19.56 14.53
N ARG A 114 1.49 -18.48 14.01
CA ARG A 114 2.23 -17.51 13.19
C ARG A 114 2.55 -16.25 13.99
N ASP A 115 3.82 -15.88 14.00
CA ASP A 115 4.30 -14.62 14.56
C ASP A 115 4.19 -13.46 13.56
N MET A 116 4.14 -13.79 12.27
CA MET A 116 4.13 -12.83 11.17
C MET A 116 2.85 -12.94 10.33
N ALA A 117 2.37 -11.80 9.85
CA ALA A 117 1.24 -11.69 8.94
C ALA A 117 1.66 -11.00 7.62
N TYR A 118 0.92 -11.26 6.57
CA TYR A 118 1.02 -10.45 5.37
C TYR A 118 0.46 -9.05 5.63
N PRO A 119 1.09 -7.99 5.10
CA PRO A 119 0.61 -6.63 5.29
C PRO A 119 -0.76 -6.42 4.63
N THR A 120 -1.44 -5.37 5.05
CA THR A 120 -2.61 -4.84 4.33
C THR A 120 -2.13 -3.94 3.19
N ASN A 121 -3.05 -3.55 2.29
CA ASN A 121 -2.78 -2.54 1.27
C ASN A 121 -2.81 -1.10 1.82
N VAL A 122 -2.86 -0.90 3.14
CA VAL A 122 -2.69 0.40 3.79
C VAL A 122 -1.30 0.44 4.45
N LEU A 123 -0.42 1.28 3.90
CA LEU A 123 0.96 1.45 4.33
C LEU A 123 1.06 2.63 5.30
N HIS A 124 1.26 2.34 6.58
CA HIS A 124 1.38 3.35 7.63
C HIS A 124 2.83 3.81 7.76
N MET A 125 3.25 4.82 7.00
CA MET A 125 4.61 5.35 7.00
C MET A 125 4.60 6.86 7.28
N ALA A 126 5.58 7.35 8.05
CA ALA A 126 5.76 8.79 8.25
C ALA A 126 6.17 9.46 6.93
N THR A 127 5.85 10.75 6.80
CA THR A 127 6.40 11.57 5.71
C THR A 127 7.87 11.90 5.98
N GLU A 128 8.62 12.21 4.93
CA GLU A 128 9.95 12.80 5.09
C GLU A 128 9.83 14.25 5.57
N CYS A 129 10.47 14.57 6.69
CA CYS A 129 10.40 15.91 7.30
C CYS A 129 11.66 16.76 7.07
N ALA A 130 12.76 16.15 6.60
CA ALA A 130 14.03 16.81 6.39
C ALA A 130 14.24 17.29 4.94
N ASN A 131 13.18 17.62 4.23
CA ASN A 131 13.19 18.02 2.83
C ASN A 131 13.85 19.37 2.60
N GLN A 132 15.10 19.41 2.28
CA GLN A 132 15.74 20.62 1.78
C GLN A 132 15.28 20.88 0.33
N GLY A 133 14.14 21.59 0.18
CA GLY A 133 13.72 22.14 -1.12
C GLY A 133 12.83 21.25 -2.00
N HIS A 134 12.44 20.05 -1.59
CA HIS A 134 11.52 19.18 -2.35
C HIS A 134 10.14 19.11 -1.69
N SER A 135 9.13 19.66 -2.33
CA SER A 135 7.74 19.71 -1.82
C SER A 135 7.00 18.36 -1.84
N ALA A 136 7.50 17.38 -2.60
CA ALA A 136 6.84 16.10 -2.86
C ALA A 136 7.70 14.88 -2.48
N ALA A 137 8.61 15.01 -1.51
CA ALA A 137 9.46 13.91 -1.09
C ALA A 137 8.65 12.85 -0.31
N PHE A 138 8.92 11.59 -0.63
CA PHE A 138 8.44 10.45 0.12
C PHE A 138 9.60 9.79 0.90
N PRO A 139 9.33 9.08 2.00
CA PRO A 139 10.38 8.44 2.78
C PRO A 139 10.98 7.25 2.02
N VAL A 140 12.27 6.97 2.24
CA VAL A 140 12.97 5.80 1.64
C VAL A 140 12.22 4.49 1.90
N ALA A 141 11.55 4.38 3.04
CA ALA A 141 10.74 3.19 3.38
C ALA A 141 9.63 2.87 2.36
N LEU A 142 9.08 3.88 1.66
CA LEU A 142 8.01 3.68 0.69
C LEU A 142 8.51 2.91 -0.56
N PRO A 143 9.49 3.40 -1.32
CA PRO A 143 10.03 2.65 -2.46
C PRO A 143 10.68 1.33 -2.02
N SER A 144 11.40 1.29 -0.88
CA SER A 144 11.99 0.04 -0.37
C SER A 144 10.96 -1.07 -0.16
N TRP A 145 9.76 -0.72 0.31
CA TRP A 145 8.70 -1.69 0.50
C TRP A 145 8.24 -2.31 -0.84
N PHE A 146 8.07 -1.48 -1.88
CA PHE A 146 7.68 -1.95 -3.21
C PHE A 146 8.82 -2.71 -3.91
N ILE A 147 10.06 -2.26 -3.78
CA ILE A 147 11.24 -2.94 -4.31
C ILE A 147 11.34 -4.35 -3.71
N LYS A 148 11.24 -4.50 -2.39
CA LYS A 148 11.23 -5.81 -1.72
C LYS A 148 10.07 -6.70 -2.15
N LEU A 149 8.92 -6.11 -2.47
CA LEU A 149 7.74 -6.87 -2.88
C LEU A 149 7.82 -7.39 -4.30
N PHE A 150 8.45 -6.64 -5.22
CA PHE A 150 8.37 -6.92 -6.66
C PHE A 150 9.69 -7.27 -7.32
N THR A 151 10.82 -7.15 -6.62
CA THR A 151 12.14 -7.38 -7.20
C THR A 151 13.01 -8.32 -6.36
N GLN A 152 14.04 -8.86 -7.00
CA GLN A 152 15.13 -9.61 -6.38
C GLN A 152 16.45 -8.86 -6.60
N PRO A 153 17.51 -9.18 -5.82
CA PRO A 153 18.84 -8.65 -6.09
C PRO A 153 19.27 -8.89 -7.54
N GLY A 154 19.69 -7.82 -8.24
CA GLY A 154 20.07 -7.85 -9.65
C GLY A 154 18.97 -7.44 -10.63
N ASP A 155 17.73 -7.29 -10.17
CA ASP A 155 16.65 -6.75 -11.02
C ASP A 155 16.82 -5.24 -11.24
N VAL A 156 16.29 -4.75 -12.37
CA VAL A 156 16.37 -3.34 -12.75
C VAL A 156 15.16 -2.58 -12.23
N VAL A 157 15.40 -1.49 -11.52
CA VAL A 157 14.38 -0.53 -11.08
C VAL A 157 14.52 0.75 -11.88
N LEU A 158 13.46 1.16 -12.57
CA LEU A 158 13.41 2.41 -13.33
C LEU A 158 12.48 3.41 -12.62
N ASP A 159 12.99 4.58 -12.28
CA ASP A 159 12.21 5.71 -11.79
C ASP A 159 12.42 6.94 -12.69
N PRO A 160 11.49 7.20 -13.65
CA PRO A 160 11.60 8.34 -14.56
C PRO A 160 11.37 9.70 -13.85
N PHE A 161 10.89 9.68 -12.60
CA PHE A 161 10.63 10.86 -11.78
C PHE A 161 11.46 10.88 -10.50
N MET A 162 12.69 10.43 -10.55
CA MET A 162 13.56 10.12 -9.42
C MET A 162 13.78 11.28 -8.42
N GLY A 163 13.62 12.54 -8.87
CA GLY A 163 13.78 13.73 -8.00
C GLY A 163 15.12 13.76 -7.29
N SER A 164 15.12 13.76 -5.95
CA SER A 164 16.33 13.75 -5.13
C SER A 164 17.03 12.39 -5.02
N GLY A 165 16.53 11.35 -5.69
CA GLY A 165 17.16 10.03 -5.69
C GLY A 165 16.67 9.09 -4.59
N THR A 166 15.54 9.34 -3.95
CA THR A 166 15.00 8.49 -2.86
C THR A 166 14.83 7.04 -3.29
N THR A 167 14.38 6.79 -4.53
CA THR A 167 14.26 5.43 -5.08
C THR A 167 15.63 4.79 -5.28
N ALA A 168 16.63 5.54 -5.75
CA ALA A 168 18.00 5.02 -5.91
C ALA A 168 18.59 4.61 -4.54
N VAL A 169 18.41 5.44 -3.51
CA VAL A 169 18.82 5.08 -2.12
C VAL A 169 18.12 3.81 -1.63
N ALA A 170 16.86 3.60 -1.99
CA ALA A 170 16.09 2.42 -1.61
C ALA A 170 16.57 1.14 -2.32
N CYS A 171 17.29 1.24 -3.44
CA CYS A 171 17.85 0.12 -4.18
C CYS A 171 19.22 -0.35 -3.64
N LEU A 172 19.89 0.45 -2.79
CA LEU A 172 21.17 0.12 -2.14
C LEU A 172 20.96 -0.79 -0.93
#